data_a23d525f2cf084055b8f66f74a9a5c1a
#
_entry.id   a23d525f2cf084055b8f66f74a9a5c1a
#
_cell.length_a   1.000
_cell.length_b   1.000
_cell.length_c   1.000
_cell.angle_alpha   90.00
_cell.angle_beta   90.00
_cell.angle_gamma   90.00
#
_symmetry.space_group_name_H-M   'P 1'
#
loop_
_entity.id
_entity.type
_entity.pdbx_description
1 polymer ?
#
loop_
_entity_poly.entity_id
_entity_poly.type
_entity_poly.pdbx_seq_one_letter_code
_entity_poly.pdbx_strand_id
1 'polypeptide(L)'
;DFFFNHNLDVIYHENFKIMSVSLKTKNDLTKISSDFYFFSCPFTEIVSKLNPKPPQRILDCCTKLKYRHHIGVKLEIHGPLFKDNWIYIHDPKVRMARVSNYRNFSENMSPDANISPVTVEYFCYETDELWSFRDDDLIKLAEKELRLCGLFSEKNSIKRGFVIRSLKAYPVIKMGYEKLVDEIRNYLSSFTNLAIIGRSGMFKYNNQDHAIATGLYAARNVIAGKNLIDIWK
;
A
#
# COMPACT_ATOMS: atom_id res chain seq x y z
N ASP A 1 -9.05 17.11 -11.25
CA ASP A 1 -8.10 17.76 -10.33
C ASP A 1 -7.44 16.72 -9.43
N PHE A 2 -6.17 16.95 -9.07
CA PHE A 2 -5.43 16.11 -8.12
C PHE A 2 -5.14 16.91 -6.86
N PHE A 3 -5.47 16.34 -5.71
CA PHE A 3 -5.24 16.96 -4.40
C PHE A 3 -4.24 16.13 -3.61
N PHE A 4 -2.98 16.57 -3.55
CA PHE A 4 -1.93 15.92 -2.78
C PHE A 4 -1.95 16.38 -1.31
N ASN A 5 -1.42 15.55 -0.40
CA ASN A 5 -1.34 15.83 1.04
C ASN A 5 -2.71 16.03 1.74
N HIS A 6 -3.76 15.45 1.17
CA HIS A 6 -5.10 15.44 1.75
C HIS A 6 -5.41 14.05 2.30
N ASN A 7 -5.63 13.96 3.60
CA ASN A 7 -5.98 12.72 4.27
C ASN A 7 -7.50 12.67 4.48
N LEU A 8 -8.10 11.52 4.20
CA LEU A 8 -9.51 11.27 4.52
C LEU A 8 -9.70 11.37 6.04
N ASP A 9 -10.61 12.25 6.48
CA ASP A 9 -10.90 12.49 7.90
C ASP A 9 -12.22 11.86 8.31
N VAL A 10 -13.34 12.27 7.69
CA VAL A 10 -14.68 11.77 7.97
C VAL A 10 -15.45 11.52 6.68
N ILE A 11 -16.26 10.46 6.66
CA ILE A 11 -17.23 10.16 5.60
C ILE A 11 -18.63 10.35 6.20
N TYR A 12 -19.33 11.41 5.78
CA TYR A 12 -20.70 11.69 6.22
C TYR A 12 -21.70 10.96 5.33
N HIS A 13 -22.61 10.20 5.93
CA HIS A 13 -23.63 9.46 5.19
C HIS A 13 -25.00 9.47 5.88
N GLU A 14 -26.03 9.28 5.09
CA GLU A 14 -27.41 9.09 5.53
C GLU A 14 -28.05 7.97 4.69
N ASN A 15 -28.80 7.09 5.33
CA ASN A 15 -29.55 6.02 4.64
C ASN A 15 -28.69 5.25 3.61
N PHE A 16 -27.46 4.88 3.97
CA PHE A 16 -26.49 4.22 3.09
C PHE A 16 -26.17 5.00 1.79
N LYS A 17 -26.19 6.32 1.85
CA LYS A 17 -25.69 7.20 0.79
C LYS A 17 -24.66 8.16 1.38
N ILE A 18 -23.48 8.23 0.77
CA ILE A 18 -22.44 9.21 1.16
C ILE A 18 -22.88 10.59 0.67
N MET A 19 -22.96 11.53 1.60
CA MET A 19 -23.34 12.91 1.34
C MET A 19 -22.12 13.79 1.05
N SER A 20 -21.02 13.50 1.77
CA SER A 20 -19.77 14.24 1.64
C SER A 20 -18.63 13.53 2.36
N VAL A 21 -17.40 13.92 2.02
CA VAL A 21 -16.19 13.54 2.75
C VAL A 21 -15.46 14.77 3.23
N SER A 22 -14.86 14.73 4.42
CA SER A 22 -13.92 15.74 4.86
C SER A 22 -12.49 15.24 4.64
N LEU A 23 -11.66 16.12 4.10
CA LEU A 23 -10.24 15.90 3.83
C LEU A 23 -9.43 16.87 4.69
N LYS A 24 -8.43 16.33 5.38
CA LYS A 24 -7.57 17.09 6.29
C LYS A 24 -6.18 17.24 5.71
N THR A 25 -5.70 18.48 5.70
CA THR A 25 -4.27 18.82 5.50
C THR A 25 -3.63 19.20 6.84
N LYS A 26 -2.37 19.64 6.83
CA LYS A 26 -1.73 20.16 8.06
C LYS A 26 -2.45 21.38 8.63
N ASN A 27 -3.05 22.22 7.78
CA ASN A 27 -3.53 23.55 8.14
C ASN A 27 -5.03 23.76 7.84
N ASP A 28 -5.69 22.81 7.16
CA ASP A 28 -7.04 23.04 6.66
C ASP A 28 -7.87 21.75 6.68
N LEU A 29 -9.20 21.95 6.71
CA LEU A 29 -10.21 20.91 6.61
C LEU A 29 -11.17 21.26 5.49
N THR A 30 -11.13 20.51 4.40
CA THR A 30 -11.97 20.73 3.22
C THR A 30 -13.07 19.69 3.15
N LYS A 31 -14.31 20.09 2.91
CA LYS A 31 -15.45 19.20 2.70
C LYS A 31 -15.78 19.11 1.21
N ILE A 32 -15.89 17.89 0.69
CA ILE A 32 -16.18 17.61 -0.72
C ILE A 32 -17.45 16.77 -0.83
N SER A 33 -18.34 17.16 -1.75
CA SER A 33 -19.52 16.37 -2.14
C SER A 33 -19.37 15.91 -3.58
N SER A 34 -19.86 14.69 -3.87
CA SER A 34 -19.85 14.08 -5.20
C SER A 34 -21.05 13.15 -5.36
N ASP A 35 -21.40 12.84 -6.60
CA ASP A 35 -22.47 11.88 -6.88
C ASP A 35 -22.05 10.44 -6.56
N PHE A 36 -20.76 10.11 -6.73
CA PHE A 36 -20.22 8.77 -6.50
C PHE A 36 -18.80 8.84 -5.93
N TYR A 37 -18.44 7.85 -5.10
CA TYR A 37 -17.16 7.77 -4.39
C TYR A 37 -16.47 6.45 -4.67
N PHE A 38 -15.21 6.51 -5.08
CA PHE A 38 -14.32 5.36 -5.24
C PHE A 38 -13.23 5.40 -4.17
N PHE A 39 -13.14 4.36 -3.34
CA PHE A 39 -12.11 4.28 -2.32
C PHE A 39 -11.12 3.15 -2.62
N SER A 40 -9.84 3.48 -2.68
CA SER A 40 -8.73 2.52 -2.82
C SER A 40 -7.88 2.39 -1.55
N CYS A 41 -8.14 3.23 -0.53
CA CYS A 41 -7.50 3.09 0.78
C CYS A 41 -8.01 1.84 1.52
N PRO A 42 -7.30 1.37 2.57
CA PRO A 42 -7.73 0.19 3.32
C PRO A 42 -9.18 0.32 3.81
N PHE A 43 -10.04 -0.66 3.47
CA PHE A 43 -11.47 -0.57 3.83
C PHE A 43 -11.72 -0.53 5.34
N THR A 44 -10.80 -1.03 6.15
CA THR A 44 -10.82 -0.82 7.61
C THR A 44 -10.73 0.66 8.01
N GLU A 45 -10.04 1.47 7.20
CA GLU A 45 -10.00 2.92 7.38
C GLU A 45 -11.30 3.57 6.96
N ILE A 46 -11.87 3.17 5.81
CA ILE A 46 -13.16 3.66 5.33
C ILE A 46 -14.21 3.46 6.43
N VAL A 47 -14.32 2.22 6.95
CA VAL A 47 -15.25 1.88 8.02
C VAL A 47 -15.04 2.73 9.28
N SER A 48 -13.80 2.96 9.67
CA SER A 48 -13.47 3.75 10.85
C SER A 48 -13.83 5.24 10.72
N LYS A 49 -13.92 5.74 9.47
CA LYS A 49 -14.19 7.15 9.14
C LYS A 49 -15.67 7.45 8.88
N LEU A 50 -16.53 6.44 8.85
CA LEU A 50 -17.97 6.63 8.65
C LEU A 50 -18.62 7.39 9.82
N ASN A 51 -19.50 8.32 9.49
CA ASN A 51 -20.33 9.07 10.43
C ASN A 51 -21.76 9.20 9.86
N PRO A 52 -22.78 8.59 10.52
CA PRO A 52 -22.76 7.84 11.77
C PRO A 52 -21.83 6.62 11.76
N LYS A 53 -21.37 6.22 12.96
CA LYS A 53 -20.54 5.03 13.12
C LYS A 53 -21.28 3.77 12.69
N PRO A 54 -20.59 2.82 12.01
CA PRO A 54 -21.19 1.53 11.68
C PRO A 54 -21.47 0.69 12.93
N PRO A 55 -22.29 -0.37 12.81
CA PRO A 55 -22.55 -1.29 13.90
C PRO A 55 -21.26 -1.86 14.51
N GLN A 56 -21.23 -2.06 15.83
CA GLN A 56 -20.05 -2.55 16.55
C GLN A 56 -19.48 -3.84 15.95
N ARG A 57 -20.33 -4.76 15.49
CA ARG A 57 -19.94 -5.99 14.80
C ARG A 57 -18.99 -5.72 13.62
N ILE A 58 -19.25 -4.69 12.82
CA ILE A 58 -18.41 -4.33 11.65
C ILE A 58 -17.08 -3.73 12.11
N LEU A 59 -17.11 -2.90 13.15
CA LEU A 59 -15.88 -2.36 13.75
C LEU A 59 -15.01 -3.50 14.32
N ASP A 60 -15.59 -4.48 14.97
CA ASP A 60 -14.89 -5.65 15.52
C ASP A 60 -14.25 -6.52 14.40
N CYS A 61 -14.91 -6.65 13.25
CA CYS A 61 -14.31 -7.30 12.08
C CYS A 61 -13.05 -6.54 11.61
N CYS A 62 -13.12 -5.22 11.56
CA CYS A 62 -11.98 -4.39 11.15
C CYS A 62 -10.77 -4.52 12.08
N THR A 63 -10.98 -4.63 13.40
CA THR A 63 -9.87 -4.77 14.38
C THR A 63 -9.13 -6.10 14.27
N LYS A 64 -9.82 -7.14 13.78
CA LYS A 64 -9.25 -8.49 13.61
C LYS A 64 -8.41 -8.62 12.33
N LEU A 65 -8.66 -7.80 11.32
CA LEU A 65 -7.87 -7.76 10.09
C LEU A 65 -6.56 -7.02 10.33
N LYS A 66 -5.46 -7.62 9.90
CA LYS A 66 -4.12 -7.09 10.10
C LYS A 66 -3.46 -6.76 8.76
N TYR A 67 -2.57 -5.79 8.79
CA TYR A 67 -1.73 -5.42 7.67
C TYR A 67 -0.26 -5.45 8.09
N ARG A 68 0.62 -5.74 7.16
CA ARG A 68 2.05 -5.49 7.31
C ARG A 68 2.42 -4.18 6.66
N HIS A 69 3.33 -3.48 7.29
CA HIS A 69 3.95 -2.28 6.76
C HIS A 69 5.14 -2.65 5.89
N HIS A 70 5.52 -1.74 5.04
CA HIS A 70 6.65 -1.89 4.14
C HIS A 70 7.64 -0.75 4.37
N ILE A 71 8.91 -1.09 4.50
CA ILE A 71 10.03 -0.16 4.49
C ILE A 71 10.84 -0.44 3.23
N GLY A 72 10.92 0.55 2.35
CA GLY A 72 11.76 0.53 1.16
C GLY A 72 12.97 1.41 1.36
N VAL A 73 14.15 0.81 1.57
CA VAL A 73 15.41 1.53 1.58
C VAL A 73 15.89 1.69 0.15
N LYS A 74 15.85 2.91 -0.35
CA LYS A 74 16.24 3.28 -1.72
C LYS A 74 17.69 3.69 -1.71
N LEU A 75 18.50 3.05 -2.54
CA LEU A 75 19.93 3.28 -2.64
C LEU A 75 20.33 3.55 -4.08
N GLU A 76 21.14 4.58 -4.28
CA GLU A 76 21.92 4.77 -5.50
C GLU A 76 23.32 4.18 -5.29
N ILE A 77 23.59 3.06 -5.93
CA ILE A 77 24.82 2.30 -5.76
C ILE A 77 25.71 2.49 -7.00
N HIS A 78 26.93 2.95 -6.78
CA HIS A 78 27.96 3.02 -7.81
C HIS A 78 28.58 1.64 -8.02
N GLY A 79 28.79 1.27 -9.29
CA GLY A 79 29.40 0.01 -9.71
C GLY A 79 28.37 -1.07 -10.08
N PRO A 80 28.87 -2.17 -10.68
CA PRO A 80 28.03 -3.27 -11.13
C PRO A 80 27.45 -4.06 -9.93
N LEU A 81 26.21 -4.47 -10.06
CA LEU A 81 25.50 -5.32 -9.10
C LEU A 81 25.05 -6.62 -9.78
N PHE A 82 24.20 -7.38 -9.08
CA PHE A 82 23.58 -8.60 -9.60
C PHE A 82 22.73 -8.32 -10.86
N LYS A 83 22.54 -9.32 -11.71
CA LYS A 83 21.89 -9.20 -13.03
C LYS A 83 20.37 -9.39 -12.98
N ASP A 84 19.82 -9.88 -11.87
CA ASP A 84 18.39 -10.11 -11.75
C ASP A 84 17.65 -8.80 -11.51
N ASN A 85 16.38 -8.71 -11.97
CA ASN A 85 15.53 -7.55 -11.74
C ASN A 85 15.17 -7.41 -10.25
N TRP A 86 14.85 -8.54 -9.59
CA TRP A 86 14.69 -8.64 -8.14
C TRP A 86 15.06 -10.02 -7.63
N ILE A 87 15.43 -10.09 -6.36
CA ILE A 87 15.79 -11.31 -5.66
C ILE A 87 15.01 -11.37 -4.34
N TYR A 88 14.34 -12.50 -4.07
CA TYR A 88 13.80 -12.79 -2.74
C TYR A 88 14.88 -13.39 -1.86
N ILE A 89 14.98 -12.91 -0.63
CA ILE A 89 15.99 -13.33 0.33
C ILE A 89 15.32 -14.16 1.43
N HIS A 90 15.78 -15.39 1.58
CA HIS A 90 15.27 -16.36 2.57
C HIS A 90 16.34 -16.76 3.60
N ASP A 91 17.41 -15.99 3.74
CA ASP A 91 18.46 -16.24 4.72
C ASP A 91 18.03 -15.69 6.10
N PRO A 92 17.98 -16.55 7.15
CA PRO A 92 17.60 -16.10 8.50
C PRO A 92 18.59 -15.14 9.16
N LYS A 93 19.78 -14.96 8.59
CA LYS A 93 20.80 -14.02 9.09
C LYS A 93 20.51 -12.56 8.74
N VAL A 94 19.57 -12.31 7.83
CA VAL A 94 19.20 -10.97 7.38
C VAL A 94 17.70 -10.73 7.56
N ARG A 95 17.33 -9.46 7.69
CA ARG A 95 15.93 -9.03 7.83
C ARG A 95 15.30 -8.62 6.50
N MET A 96 16.13 -8.27 5.50
CA MET A 96 15.63 -7.92 4.17
C MET A 96 14.94 -9.11 3.52
N ALA A 97 13.79 -8.87 2.90
CA ALA A 97 12.99 -9.91 2.27
C ALA A 97 13.11 -9.92 0.75
N ARG A 98 13.40 -8.78 0.15
CA ARG A 98 13.55 -8.63 -1.31
C ARG A 98 14.49 -7.48 -1.64
N VAL A 99 15.23 -7.65 -2.73
CA VAL A 99 16.06 -6.59 -3.31
C VAL A 99 15.70 -6.44 -4.78
N SER A 100 15.48 -5.21 -5.24
CA SER A 100 15.18 -4.90 -6.64
C SER A 100 16.26 -4.01 -7.22
N ASN A 101 16.78 -4.35 -8.42
CA ASN A 101 17.70 -3.52 -9.19
C ASN A 101 16.95 -2.93 -10.39
N TYR A 102 16.62 -1.65 -10.32
CA TYR A 102 15.78 -1.01 -11.34
C TYR A 102 16.47 -0.85 -12.69
N ARG A 103 17.80 -0.74 -12.72
CA ARG A 103 18.55 -0.68 -13.95
C ARG A 103 18.33 -1.91 -14.83
N ASN A 104 18.12 -3.08 -14.23
CA ASN A 104 17.90 -4.33 -14.97
C ASN A 104 16.51 -4.41 -15.60
N PHE A 105 15.52 -3.62 -15.11
CA PHE A 105 14.23 -3.50 -15.79
C PHE A 105 14.35 -2.61 -17.05
N SER A 106 15.09 -1.51 -16.94
CA SER A 106 15.39 -0.61 -18.04
C SER A 106 16.57 0.29 -17.69
N GLU A 107 17.50 0.48 -18.63
CA GLU A 107 18.63 1.38 -18.47
C GLU A 107 18.17 2.83 -18.23
N ASN A 108 17.01 3.21 -18.78
CA ASN A 108 16.39 4.53 -18.57
C ASN A 108 15.90 4.76 -17.12
N MET A 109 15.85 3.73 -16.28
CA MET A 109 15.55 3.87 -14.86
C MET A 109 16.78 4.20 -14.01
N SER A 110 17.95 4.34 -14.64
CA SER A 110 19.19 4.78 -13.99
C SER A 110 19.59 6.17 -14.46
N PRO A 111 20.10 7.04 -13.55
CA PRO A 111 20.56 8.37 -13.93
C PRO A 111 21.84 8.35 -14.80
N ASP A 112 22.67 7.31 -14.67
CA ASP A 112 23.83 7.07 -15.52
C ASP A 112 24.25 5.59 -15.53
N ALA A 113 25.17 5.26 -16.46
CA ALA A 113 25.62 3.89 -16.70
C ALA A 113 26.33 3.22 -15.50
N ASN A 114 26.87 4.01 -14.58
CA ASN A 114 27.62 3.52 -13.44
C ASN A 114 26.79 3.47 -12.14
N ILE A 115 25.54 3.92 -12.19
CA ILE A 115 24.61 3.90 -11.03
C ILE A 115 23.58 2.80 -11.19
N SER A 116 23.40 2.02 -10.14
CA SER A 116 22.31 1.06 -10.00
C SER A 116 21.35 1.56 -8.91
N PRO A 117 20.13 2.02 -9.29
CA PRO A 117 19.08 2.31 -8.32
C PRO A 117 18.54 1.00 -7.77
N VAL A 118 18.63 0.85 -6.45
CA VAL A 118 18.22 -0.39 -5.76
C VAL A 118 17.19 -0.08 -4.68
N THR A 119 16.27 -0.99 -4.46
CA THR A 119 15.43 -1.00 -3.26
C THR A 119 15.68 -2.25 -2.47
N VAL A 120 16.04 -2.07 -1.20
CA VAL A 120 16.04 -3.14 -0.19
C VAL A 120 14.73 -3.05 0.58
N GLU A 121 13.97 -4.15 0.61
CA GLU A 121 12.61 -4.17 1.16
C GLU A 121 12.53 -4.96 2.45
N TYR A 122 11.89 -4.35 3.44
CA TYR A 122 11.58 -4.94 4.73
C TYR A 122 10.08 -4.94 4.97
N PHE A 123 9.58 -6.01 5.60
CA PHE A 123 8.17 -6.13 5.98
C PHE A 123 8.07 -6.30 7.48
N CYS A 124 7.36 -5.40 8.14
CA CYS A 124 7.26 -5.36 9.59
C CYS A 124 5.86 -4.94 10.05
N TYR A 125 5.63 -5.04 11.35
CA TYR A 125 4.50 -4.42 12.03
C TYR A 125 4.96 -3.12 12.69
N GLU A 126 4.01 -2.28 13.05
CA GLU A 126 4.27 -1.01 13.73
C GLU A 126 4.92 -1.21 15.10
N THR A 127 4.71 -2.38 15.71
CA THR A 127 5.31 -2.79 16.98
C THR A 127 6.72 -3.37 16.86
N ASP A 128 7.18 -3.64 15.64
CA ASP A 128 8.51 -4.20 15.43
C ASP A 128 9.58 -3.10 15.59
N GLU A 129 10.70 -3.42 16.22
CA GLU A 129 11.84 -2.53 16.40
C GLU A 129 12.27 -1.85 15.08
N LEU A 130 12.26 -2.62 14.00
CA LEU A 130 12.66 -2.15 12.67
C LEU A 130 11.86 -0.93 12.18
N TRP A 131 10.56 -0.83 12.56
CA TRP A 131 9.71 0.30 12.19
C TRP A 131 10.18 1.62 12.81
N SER A 132 10.77 1.56 14.01
CA SER A 132 11.25 2.71 14.76
C SER A 132 12.68 3.15 14.42
N PHE A 133 13.41 2.38 13.60
CA PHE A 133 14.78 2.74 13.21
C PHE A 133 14.81 4.07 12.47
N ARG A 134 15.87 4.85 12.69
CA ARG A 134 16.12 6.05 11.90
C ARG A 134 16.51 5.66 10.46
N ASP A 135 16.31 6.58 9.53
CA ASP A 135 16.61 6.34 8.12
C ASP A 135 18.08 5.98 7.89
N ASP A 136 19.00 6.66 8.58
CA ASP A 136 20.44 6.36 8.50
C ASP A 136 20.78 4.94 9.00
N ASP A 137 20.07 4.47 10.03
CA ASP A 137 20.30 3.13 10.58
C ASP A 137 19.75 2.05 9.66
N LEU A 138 18.62 2.33 8.99
CA LEU A 138 18.07 1.45 7.95
C LEU A 138 18.98 1.38 6.71
N ILE A 139 19.56 2.49 6.28
CA ILE A 139 20.53 2.53 5.17
C ILE A 139 21.77 1.70 5.52
N LYS A 140 22.33 1.86 6.71
CA LYS A 140 23.47 1.06 7.18
C LYS A 140 23.14 -0.42 7.31
N LEU A 141 21.93 -0.74 7.79
CA LEU A 141 21.45 -2.13 7.88
C LEU A 141 21.36 -2.73 6.48
N ALA A 142 20.76 -2.02 5.54
CA ALA A 142 20.62 -2.48 4.15
C ALA A 142 21.97 -2.72 3.48
N GLU A 143 22.94 -1.82 3.66
CA GLU A 143 24.30 -2.04 3.15
C GLU A 143 24.95 -3.28 3.77
N LYS A 144 24.91 -3.41 5.10
CA LYS A 144 25.44 -4.57 5.81
C LYS A 144 24.85 -5.88 5.29
N GLU A 145 23.53 -5.93 5.13
CA GLU A 145 22.84 -7.15 4.69
C GLU A 145 23.11 -7.48 3.22
N LEU A 146 23.20 -6.47 2.34
CA LEU A 146 23.61 -6.66 0.95
C LEU A 146 25.03 -7.24 0.85
N ARG A 147 25.96 -6.79 1.70
CA ARG A 147 27.32 -7.36 1.80
C ARG A 147 27.29 -8.80 2.29
N LEU A 148 26.53 -9.10 3.35
CA LEU A 148 26.39 -10.46 3.89
C LEU A 148 25.86 -11.46 2.87
N CYS A 149 24.96 -11.01 1.97
CA CYS A 149 24.41 -11.83 0.89
C CYS A 149 25.28 -11.84 -0.38
N GLY A 150 26.43 -11.18 -0.39
CA GLY A 150 27.32 -11.11 -1.56
C GLY A 150 26.76 -10.27 -2.71
N LEU A 151 25.71 -9.47 -2.47
CA LEU A 151 25.08 -8.59 -3.46
C LEU A 151 25.74 -7.21 -3.58
N PHE A 152 26.67 -6.91 -2.67
CA PHE A 152 27.41 -5.65 -2.60
C PHE A 152 28.88 -5.97 -2.29
N SER A 153 29.79 -5.58 -3.15
CA SER A 153 31.22 -5.87 -3.05
C SER A 153 32.03 -4.62 -2.66
N GLU A 154 33.34 -4.77 -2.46
CA GLU A 154 34.26 -3.65 -2.21
C GLU A 154 34.36 -2.67 -3.39
N LYS A 155 33.94 -3.08 -4.59
CA LYS A 155 33.88 -2.21 -5.78
C LYS A 155 32.65 -1.31 -5.80
N ASN A 156 31.72 -1.52 -4.88
CA ASN A 156 30.48 -0.78 -4.80
C ASN A 156 30.55 0.28 -3.69
N SER A 157 29.87 1.40 -3.90
CA SER A 157 29.69 2.45 -2.91
C SER A 157 28.29 3.04 -2.99
N ILE A 158 27.71 3.39 -1.83
CA ILE A 158 26.43 4.10 -1.80
C ILE A 158 26.71 5.57 -2.04
N LYS A 159 26.14 6.11 -3.12
CA LYS A 159 26.18 7.53 -3.47
C LYS A 159 25.16 8.32 -2.67
N ARG A 160 23.94 7.76 -2.54
CA ARG A 160 22.82 8.37 -1.86
C ARG A 160 21.84 7.29 -1.39
N GLY A 161 21.17 7.54 -0.28
CA GLY A 161 20.11 6.68 0.23
C GLY A 161 18.97 7.49 0.85
N PHE A 162 17.76 6.95 0.79
CA PHE A 162 16.59 7.46 1.51
C PHE A 162 15.61 6.33 1.79
N VAL A 163 14.70 6.55 2.73
CA VAL A 163 13.75 5.53 3.21
C VAL A 163 12.32 5.97 2.96
N ILE A 164 11.53 5.05 2.43
CA ILE A 164 10.08 5.21 2.29
C ILE A 164 9.39 4.19 3.19
N ARG A 165 8.52 4.67 4.07
CA ARG A 165 7.64 3.83 4.89
C ARG A 165 6.23 3.86 4.36
N SER A 166 5.67 2.69 4.11
CA SER A 166 4.29 2.53 3.63
C SER A 166 3.48 1.77 4.67
N LEU A 167 2.53 2.46 5.28
CA LEU A 167 1.58 1.86 6.22
C LEU A 167 0.63 0.93 5.48
N LYS A 168 0.25 -0.19 6.12
CA LYS A 168 -0.76 -1.12 5.61
C LYS A 168 -0.54 -1.57 4.15
N ALA A 169 0.73 -1.75 3.78
CA ALA A 169 1.11 -2.09 2.40
C ALA A 169 0.60 -3.47 1.95
N TYR A 170 0.48 -4.41 2.89
CA TYR A 170 0.08 -5.80 2.61
C TYR A 170 -0.98 -6.28 3.57
N PRO A 171 -2.12 -6.81 3.08
CA PRO A 171 -3.07 -7.53 3.93
C PRO A 171 -2.43 -8.83 4.44
N VAL A 172 -2.68 -9.15 5.71
CA VAL A 172 -2.22 -10.42 6.30
C VAL A 172 -3.32 -11.45 6.17
N ILE A 173 -3.13 -12.38 5.23
CA ILE A 173 -4.07 -13.45 4.96
C ILE A 173 -3.90 -14.54 6.03
N LYS A 174 -4.83 -14.60 6.97
CA LYS A 174 -4.92 -15.61 8.02
C LYS A 174 -6.14 -16.50 7.78
N MET A 175 -6.08 -17.74 8.23
CA MET A 175 -7.24 -18.65 8.13
C MET A 175 -8.50 -17.99 8.71
N GLY A 176 -9.59 -18.01 7.95
CA GLY A 176 -10.88 -17.43 8.34
C GLY A 176 -11.02 -15.91 8.11
N TYR A 177 -10.06 -15.26 7.49
CA TYR A 177 -10.15 -13.82 7.17
C TYR A 177 -11.29 -13.51 6.20
N GLU A 178 -11.65 -14.46 5.33
CA GLU A 178 -12.69 -14.29 4.31
C GLU A 178 -14.03 -13.89 4.94
N LYS A 179 -14.40 -14.54 6.04
CA LYS A 179 -15.66 -14.23 6.76
C LYS A 179 -15.67 -12.78 7.27
N LEU A 180 -14.53 -12.29 7.75
CA LEU A 180 -14.41 -10.91 8.23
C LEU A 180 -14.49 -9.92 7.06
N VAL A 181 -13.85 -10.26 5.95
CA VAL A 181 -13.88 -9.46 4.72
C VAL A 181 -15.30 -9.41 4.15
N ASP A 182 -16.00 -10.56 4.07
CA ASP A 182 -17.37 -10.64 3.56
C ASP A 182 -18.35 -9.83 4.41
N GLU A 183 -18.23 -9.86 5.75
CA GLU A 183 -19.05 -9.05 6.64
C GLU A 183 -18.89 -7.54 6.35
N ILE A 184 -17.66 -7.07 6.22
CA ILE A 184 -17.37 -5.67 5.93
C ILE A 184 -17.81 -5.32 4.50
N ARG A 185 -17.52 -6.18 3.52
CA ARG A 185 -17.95 -6.02 2.13
C ARG A 185 -19.46 -5.90 2.02
N ASN A 186 -20.21 -6.80 2.66
CA ASN A 186 -21.68 -6.79 2.64
C ASN A 186 -22.24 -5.50 3.24
N TYR A 187 -21.64 -5.02 4.35
CA TYR A 187 -22.03 -3.75 4.94
C TYR A 187 -21.75 -2.57 3.99
N LEU A 188 -20.57 -2.50 3.41
CA LEU A 188 -20.20 -1.40 2.50
C LEU A 188 -20.95 -1.47 1.16
N SER A 189 -21.36 -2.66 0.71
CA SER A 189 -22.17 -2.82 -0.51
C SER A 189 -23.61 -2.31 -0.36
N SER A 190 -24.07 -2.03 0.86
CA SER A 190 -25.36 -1.38 1.09
C SER A 190 -25.36 0.10 0.69
N PHE A 191 -24.18 0.71 0.55
CA PHE A 191 -24.09 2.10 0.12
C PHE A 191 -24.38 2.23 -1.38
N THR A 192 -25.26 3.15 -1.75
CA THR A 192 -25.75 3.29 -3.12
C THR A 192 -24.77 4.01 -4.05
N ASN A 193 -23.84 4.78 -3.51
CA ASN A 193 -22.89 5.61 -4.26
C ASN A 193 -21.43 5.40 -3.84
N LEU A 194 -21.06 4.16 -3.53
CA LEU A 194 -19.75 3.76 -3.07
C LEU A 194 -19.24 2.56 -3.86
N ALA A 195 -18.00 2.62 -4.32
CA ALA A 195 -17.24 1.47 -4.79
C ALA A 195 -15.89 1.35 -4.06
N ILE A 196 -15.57 0.14 -3.62
CA ILE A 196 -14.29 -0.20 -3.03
C ILE A 196 -13.44 -0.87 -4.11
N ILE A 197 -12.26 -0.34 -4.39
CA ILE A 197 -11.39 -0.78 -5.48
C ILE A 197 -9.96 -0.99 -5.00
N GLY A 198 -9.16 -1.66 -5.81
CA GLY A 198 -7.74 -1.82 -5.61
C GLY A 198 -7.36 -2.78 -4.48
N ARG A 199 -6.06 -3.01 -4.37
CA ARG A 199 -5.46 -3.98 -3.44
C ARG A 199 -5.83 -3.74 -1.97
N SER A 200 -5.59 -2.53 -1.49
CA SER A 200 -5.80 -2.19 -0.08
C SER A 200 -7.28 -2.02 0.26
N GLY A 201 -8.05 -1.42 -0.66
CA GLY A 201 -9.49 -1.24 -0.50
C GLY A 201 -10.22 -2.58 -0.40
N MET A 202 -9.82 -3.57 -1.19
CA MET A 202 -10.49 -4.88 -1.24
C MET A 202 -9.87 -5.93 -0.32
N PHE A 203 -8.84 -5.60 0.46
CA PHE A 203 -8.09 -6.57 1.27
C PHE A 203 -7.61 -7.79 0.46
N LYS A 204 -7.19 -7.58 -0.79
CA LYS A 204 -6.73 -8.63 -1.69
C LYS A 204 -5.23 -8.54 -1.94
N TYR A 205 -4.57 -9.68 -2.01
CA TYR A 205 -3.19 -9.76 -2.47
C TYR A 205 -3.16 -9.86 -4.00
N ASN A 206 -3.15 -8.71 -4.67
CA ASN A 206 -3.15 -8.62 -6.13
C ASN A 206 -2.04 -7.69 -6.64
N ASN A 207 -1.76 -7.72 -7.94
CA ASN A 207 -0.80 -6.88 -8.62
C ASN A 207 -1.45 -5.57 -9.14
N GLN A 208 -0.64 -4.70 -9.75
CA GLN A 208 -1.10 -3.40 -10.24
C GLN A 208 -2.16 -3.51 -11.34
N ASP A 209 -2.00 -4.46 -12.26
CA ASP A 209 -2.96 -4.75 -13.34
C ASP A 209 -4.36 -5.07 -12.80
N HIS A 210 -4.45 -5.92 -11.79
CA HIS A 210 -5.71 -6.22 -11.12
C HIS A 210 -6.29 -4.98 -10.40
N ALA A 211 -5.44 -4.19 -9.72
CA ALA A 211 -5.89 -2.98 -9.04
C ALA A 211 -6.45 -1.96 -10.05
N ILE A 212 -5.81 -1.78 -11.20
CA ILE A 212 -6.28 -0.93 -12.31
C ILE A 212 -7.59 -1.48 -12.87
N ALA A 213 -7.67 -2.78 -13.10
CA ALA A 213 -8.88 -3.43 -13.63
C ALA A 213 -10.10 -3.20 -12.73
N THR A 214 -9.93 -3.31 -11.40
CA THR A 214 -11.05 -3.04 -10.46
C THR A 214 -11.56 -1.61 -10.58
N GLY A 215 -10.69 -0.62 -10.78
CA GLY A 215 -11.06 0.77 -10.99
C GLY A 215 -11.84 0.97 -12.29
N LEU A 216 -11.33 0.40 -13.41
CA LEU A 216 -11.97 0.48 -14.72
C LEU A 216 -13.36 -0.19 -14.72
N TYR A 217 -13.48 -1.37 -14.12
CA TYR A 217 -14.75 -2.09 -14.05
C TYR A 217 -15.76 -1.41 -13.13
N ALA A 218 -15.32 -0.88 -12.00
CA ALA A 218 -16.18 -0.09 -11.13
C ALA A 218 -16.71 1.16 -11.85
N ALA A 219 -15.87 1.89 -12.58
CA ALA A 219 -16.29 3.04 -13.38
C ALA A 219 -17.30 2.66 -14.47
N ARG A 220 -17.08 1.54 -15.18
CA ARG A 220 -18.05 1.02 -16.18
C ARG A 220 -19.39 0.68 -15.56
N ASN A 221 -19.41 0.07 -14.38
CA ASN A 221 -20.66 -0.24 -13.66
C ASN A 221 -21.43 1.04 -13.32
N VAL A 222 -20.74 2.08 -12.84
CA VAL A 222 -21.36 3.37 -12.51
C VAL A 222 -21.94 4.05 -13.77
N ILE A 223 -21.18 4.10 -14.86
CA ILE A 223 -21.63 4.70 -16.13
C ILE A 223 -22.86 3.96 -16.69
N ALA A 224 -22.88 2.64 -16.56
CA ALA A 224 -24.00 1.81 -17.02
C ALA A 224 -25.23 1.86 -16.09
N GLY A 225 -25.10 2.43 -14.88
CA GLY A 225 -26.15 2.42 -13.86
C GLY A 225 -26.51 1.03 -13.34
N LYS A 226 -25.66 0.03 -13.53
CA LYS A 226 -25.86 -1.36 -13.11
C LYS A 226 -24.55 -2.12 -12.95
N ASN A 227 -24.56 -3.18 -12.13
CA ASN A 227 -23.43 -4.08 -11.96
C ASN A 227 -23.28 -5.00 -13.18
N LEU A 228 -22.52 -4.58 -14.18
CA LEU A 228 -22.16 -5.38 -15.35
C LEU A 228 -21.09 -6.41 -15.04
N ILE A 229 -20.17 -6.06 -14.15
CA ILE A 229 -18.98 -6.83 -13.80
C ILE A 229 -18.86 -6.88 -12.27
N ASP A 230 -18.78 -8.09 -11.73
CA ASP A 230 -18.46 -8.26 -10.31
C ASP A 230 -16.96 -8.02 -10.09
N ILE A 231 -16.61 -6.84 -9.57
CA ILE A 231 -15.24 -6.43 -9.32
C ILE A 231 -14.56 -7.22 -8.19
N TRP A 232 -15.31 -8.03 -7.44
CA TRP A 232 -14.80 -8.85 -6.34
C TRP A 232 -14.37 -10.25 -6.78
N LYS A 233 -14.79 -10.69 -7.94
CA LYS A 233 -14.34 -11.95 -8.56
C LYS A 233 -13.03 -11.76 -9.32
#